data_aefc86ace23d345564681b0eba037dac
#
_entry.id   aefc86ace23d345564681b0eba037dac
#
_cell.length_a   1.000
_cell.length_b   1.000
_cell.length_c   1.000
_cell.angle_alpha   90.00
_cell.angle_beta   90.00
_cell.angle_gamma   90.00
#
_symmetry.space_group_name_H-M   'P 1'
#
loop_
_entity.id
_entity.type
_entity.pdbx_description
1 polymer ?
#
loop_
_entity_poly.entity_id
_entity_poly.type
_entity_poly.pdbx_seq_one_letter_code
_entity_poly.pdbx_strand_id
1 'polypeptide(L)' 'MPKPPSPFGSTPLVDAEQIAAFLGCSVKHVRRLADLGQFPKPVKVGRLRRWCRQAVELWVEQQQQQQQQGGSNDAN' A
#
# COMPACT_ATOMS: atom_id res chain seq x y z
N MET A 1 -1.64 15.13 -18.23
CA MET A 1 -1.92 13.74 -18.55
C MET A 1 -2.88 13.14 -17.57
N PRO A 2 -3.82 12.39 -18.06
CA PRO A 2 -4.74 11.72 -17.14
C PRO A 2 -4.00 10.65 -16.34
N LYS A 3 -4.42 10.48 -15.12
CA LYS A 3 -3.88 9.42 -14.30
C LYS A 3 -4.32 8.06 -14.88
N PRO A 4 -3.43 7.06 -14.83
CA PRO A 4 -3.87 5.72 -15.19
C PRO A 4 -4.93 5.24 -14.21
N PRO A 5 -5.80 4.32 -14.63
CA PRO A 5 -6.81 3.81 -13.70
C PRO A 5 -6.15 3.14 -12.51
N SER A 6 -6.81 3.28 -11.36
CA SER A 6 -6.32 2.66 -10.14
C SER A 6 -6.34 1.15 -10.27
N PRO A 7 -5.30 0.45 -9.77
CA PRO A 7 -5.30 -1.01 -9.77
C PRO A 7 -6.43 -1.61 -8.92
N PHE A 8 -7.02 -0.80 -8.06
CA PHE A 8 -8.13 -1.23 -7.21
C PHE A 8 -9.49 -0.86 -7.81
N GLY A 9 -9.49 -0.33 -9.03
CA GLY A 9 -10.73 0.14 -9.64
C GLY A 9 -11.24 1.38 -8.92
N SER A 10 -12.53 1.47 -8.74
CA SER A 10 -13.15 2.62 -8.08
C SER A 10 -13.55 2.33 -6.64
N THR A 11 -13.09 1.22 -6.07
CA THR A 11 -13.38 0.88 -4.69
C THR A 11 -12.69 1.85 -3.74
N PRO A 12 -13.43 2.54 -2.86
CA PRO A 12 -12.80 3.51 -1.96
C PRO A 12 -11.96 2.87 -0.87
N LEU A 13 -12.28 1.66 -0.45
CA LEU A 13 -11.55 0.94 0.58
C LEU A 13 -11.09 -0.40 0.02
N VAL A 14 -9.92 -0.85 0.47
CA VAL A 14 -9.34 -2.11 0.01
C VAL A 14 -8.92 -2.92 1.22
N ASP A 15 -8.88 -4.24 1.06
CA ASP A 15 -8.47 -5.11 2.15
C ASP A 15 -7.01 -5.54 1.97
N ALA A 16 -6.51 -6.27 2.96
CA ALA A 16 -5.11 -6.68 2.95
C ALA A 16 -4.78 -7.59 1.78
N GLU A 17 -5.73 -8.42 1.35
CA GLU A 17 -5.51 -9.32 0.23
C GLU A 17 -5.35 -8.55 -1.07
N GLN A 18 -6.19 -7.55 -1.28
CA GLN A 18 -6.08 -6.71 -2.47
C GLN A 18 -4.75 -5.96 -2.48
N ILE A 19 -4.35 -5.44 -1.34
CA ILE A 19 -3.09 -4.72 -1.21
C ILE A 19 -1.92 -5.67 -1.47
N ALA A 20 -1.95 -6.85 -0.90
CA ALA A 20 -0.88 -7.83 -1.08
C ALA A 20 -0.72 -8.19 -2.55
N ALA A 21 -1.83 -8.41 -3.24
CA ALA A 21 -1.78 -8.72 -4.67
C ALA A 21 -1.17 -7.56 -5.46
N PHE A 22 -1.54 -6.33 -5.12
CA PHE A 22 -1.01 -5.15 -5.79
C PHE A 22 0.49 -5.00 -5.56
N LEU A 23 0.94 -5.24 -4.32
CA LEU A 23 2.35 -5.10 -3.97
C LEU A 23 3.18 -6.31 -4.33
N GLY A 24 2.54 -7.42 -4.65
CA GLY A 24 3.26 -8.65 -4.96
C GLY A 24 3.87 -9.30 -3.73
N CYS A 25 3.20 -9.18 -2.59
CA CYS A 25 3.69 -9.77 -1.35
C CYS A 25 2.57 -10.55 -0.67
N SER A 26 2.84 -11.08 0.52
CA SER A 26 1.84 -11.86 1.25
C SER A 26 0.96 -10.94 2.10
N VAL A 27 -0.23 -11.43 2.43
CA VAL A 27 -1.14 -10.73 3.34
C VAL A 27 -0.47 -10.54 4.70
N LYS A 28 0.27 -11.54 5.14
CA LYS A 28 0.99 -11.46 6.41
C LYS A 28 1.97 -10.29 6.42
N HIS A 29 2.65 -10.09 5.30
CA HIS A 29 3.59 -8.98 5.18
C HIS A 29 2.88 -7.62 5.29
N VAL A 30 1.74 -7.48 4.63
CA VAL A 30 0.95 -6.25 4.71
C VAL A 30 0.54 -5.97 6.14
N ARG A 31 0.04 -6.98 6.83
CA ARG A 31 -0.40 -6.83 8.22
C ARG A 31 0.77 -6.45 9.11
N ARG A 32 1.93 -7.04 8.86
CA ARG A 32 3.13 -6.72 9.64
C ARG A 32 3.53 -5.26 9.44
N LEU A 33 3.52 -4.78 8.22
CA LEU A 33 3.83 -3.38 7.94
C LEU A 33 2.88 -2.45 8.68
N ALA A 34 1.59 -2.79 8.67
CA ALA A 34 0.59 -1.98 9.35
C ALA A 34 0.82 -2.00 10.86
N ASP A 35 1.14 -3.17 11.42
CA ASP A 35 1.37 -3.29 12.85
C ASP A 35 2.61 -2.53 13.29
N LEU A 36 3.60 -2.44 12.43
CA LEU A 36 4.83 -1.71 12.73
C LEU A 36 4.70 -0.21 12.50
N GLY A 37 3.55 0.24 12.02
CA GLY A 37 3.37 1.66 11.72
C GLY A 37 4.08 2.13 10.48
N GLN A 38 4.47 1.21 9.60
CA GLN A 38 5.19 1.53 8.37
C GLN A 38 4.28 1.51 7.16
N PHE A 39 2.98 1.52 7.38
CA PHE A 39 1.98 1.48 6.34
C PHE A 39 0.85 2.42 6.76
N PRO A 40 0.03 2.90 5.81
CA PRO A 40 -1.09 3.76 6.19
C PRO A 40 -2.00 3.09 7.21
N LYS A 41 -2.57 3.88 8.08
CA LYS A 41 -3.42 3.35 9.14
C LYS A 41 -4.71 2.82 8.54
N PRO A 42 -5.16 1.64 8.98
CA PRO A 42 -6.42 1.10 8.49
C PRO A 42 -7.63 1.78 9.11
N VAL A 43 -8.73 1.69 8.40
CA VAL A 43 -10.04 2.10 8.91
C VAL A 43 -10.72 0.85 9.44
N LYS A 44 -11.22 0.92 10.65
CA LYS A 44 -11.94 -0.22 11.22
C LYS A 44 -13.40 -0.16 10.80
N VAL A 45 -13.87 -1.25 10.22
CA VAL A 45 -15.28 -1.41 9.85
C VAL A 45 -15.77 -2.63 10.63
N GLY A 46 -16.33 -2.39 11.81
CA GLY A 46 -16.66 -3.49 12.71
C GLY A 46 -15.41 -4.23 13.13
N ARG A 47 -15.32 -5.51 12.81
CA ARG A 47 -14.15 -6.33 13.09
C ARG A 47 -13.14 -6.35 11.97
N LEU A 48 -13.47 -5.71 10.85
CA LEU A 48 -12.64 -5.77 9.66
C LEU A 48 -11.74 -4.55 9.60
N ARG A 49 -10.56 -4.74 9.02
CA ARG A 49 -9.65 -3.64 8.72
C ARG A 49 -9.65 -3.39 7.23
N ARG A 50 -9.79 -2.16 6.86
CA ARG A 50 -9.75 -1.73 5.46
C ARG A 50 -8.83 -0.52 5.35
N TRP A 51 -8.26 -0.32 4.20
CA TRP A 51 -7.36 0.81 3.96
C TRP A 51 -7.95 1.69 2.90
N CYS A 52 -7.75 2.99 3.04
CA CYS A 52 -8.17 3.94 2.01
C CYS A 52 -7.32 3.69 0.76
N ARG A 53 -8.00 3.45 -0.36
CA ARG A 53 -7.31 3.19 -1.61
C ARG A 53 -6.30 4.29 -1.94
N GLN A 54 -6.73 5.54 -1.80
CA GLN A 54 -5.87 6.67 -2.13
C GLN A 54 -4.65 6.72 -1.24
N ALA A 55 -4.81 6.39 0.04
CA ALA A 55 -3.68 6.40 0.96
C ALA A 55 -2.66 5.34 0.57
N VAL A 56 -3.12 4.16 0.15
CA VAL A 56 -2.22 3.10 -0.27
C VAL A 56 -1.47 3.50 -1.54
N GLU A 57 -2.18 4.06 -2.50
CA GLU A 57 -1.54 4.49 -3.74
C GLU A 57 -0.48 5.56 -3.49
N LEU A 58 -0.80 6.51 -2.62
CA LEU A 58 0.16 7.55 -2.27
C LEU A 58 1.36 6.99 -1.55
N TRP A 59 1.13 6.04 -0.65
CA TRP A 59 2.21 5.39 0.08
C TRP A 59 3.19 4.70 -0.88
N VAL A 60 2.66 4.02 -1.90
CA VAL A 60 3.50 3.35 -2.89
C VAL A 60 4.33 4.36 -3.66
N GLU A 61 3.72 5.48 -4.05
CA GLU A 61 4.46 6.52 -4.75
C GLU A 61 5.61 7.06 -3.90
N GLN A 62 5.34 7.25 -2.62
CA GLN A 62 6.37 7.75 -1.71
C GLN A 62 7.51 6.76 -1.56
N GLN A 63 7.19 5.47 -1.51
CA GLN A 63 8.22 4.44 -1.43
C GLN A 63 9.10 4.43 -2.67
N GLN A 64 8.49 4.58 -3.83
CA GLN A 64 9.24 4.62 -5.08
C GLN A 64 10.19 5.81 -5.11
N GLN A 65 9.72 6.96 -4.67
CA GLN A 65 10.55 8.15 -4.65
C GLN A 65 11.72 7.99 -3.70
N GLN A 66 11.49 7.42 -2.53
CA GLN A 66 12.55 7.21 -1.57
C GLN A 66 13.61 6.25 -2.11
N GLN A 67 13.17 5.19 -2.78
CA GLN A 67 14.11 4.23 -3.34
C GLN A 67 14.93 4.83 -4.45
N GLN A 68 14.33 5.67 -5.27
CA GLN A 68 15.05 6.33 -6.34
C GLN A 68 16.12 7.28 -5.79
N GLN A 69 15.78 7.98 -4.73
CA GLN A 69 16.75 8.85 -4.09
C GLN A 69 17.86 8.06 -3.40
N GLY A 70 17.51 6.92 -2.88
CA GLY A 70 18.44 6.09 -2.17
C GLY A 70 19.54 5.57 -3.06
N GLY A 71 19.34 5.59 -4.27
CA GLY A 71 20.36 5.16 -5.19
C GLY A 71 20.88 3.78 -4.91
N SER A 72 21.10 3.44 -4.66
CA SER A 72 21.52 2.51 -4.25
C SER A 72 21.46 1.40 -3.81
N ASN A 73 21.37 1.31 -3.93
CA ASN A 73 21.43 0.56 -3.43
C ASN A 73 21.69 -0.34 -3.21
N ASP A 74 21.76 -0.70 -3.28
CA ASP A 74 21.97 -1.40 -3.04
C ASP A 74 22.11 -2.24 -2.74
N ALA A 75 22.18 -2.50 -2.82
CA ALA A 75 22.30 -3.22 -2.54
C ALA A 75 22.31 -4.02 -2.28
N ASN A 76 22.37 -4.31 -2.35
CA ASN A 76 22.38 -4.90 -2.04
C ASN A 76 22.51 -5.33 -2.03
#